data_17d887ab25958b20f1a5ab938198f38c
#
_entry.id   17d887ab25958b20f1a5ab938198f38c
#
_cell.length_a   1.000
_cell.length_b   1.000
_cell.length_c   1.000
_cell.angle_alpha   90.00
_cell.angle_beta   90.00
_cell.angle_gamma   90.00
#
_symmetry.space_group_name_H-M   'P 1'
#
loop_
_entity.id
_entity.type
_entity.pdbx_description
1 polymer ?
#
loop_
_entity_poly.entity_id
_entity_poly.type
_entity_poly.pdbx_seq_one_letter_code
_entity_poly.pdbx_strand_id
1 'polypeptide(L)'
;RRQINELIKFTNNRNLWVNLSRLTLTYMDKGGENEVFHDGKVSVIKLNNFEYAGDDLENFFIRITVHNKFFSNVPYQMIGFAYNSEQKFCAVLIQPYILAEREATEDEIAAYMQALGFKMDYYDEYHNEDYEVFDAAPNNVLYGIDGNLYFIDTQIRLKS
;
A
#
# COMPACT_ATOMS: atom_id res chain seq x y z
N ARG A 1 -2.53 13.79 -14.77
CA ARG A 1 -3.91 14.32 -14.87
C ARG A 1 -4.69 13.76 -16.06
N ARG A 2 -4.06 13.69 -17.22
CA ARG A 2 -4.69 13.06 -18.40
C ARG A 2 -5.02 11.59 -18.15
N GLN A 3 -4.10 10.84 -17.57
CA GLN A 3 -4.30 9.44 -17.23
C GLN A 3 -5.40 9.26 -16.17
N ILE A 4 -5.48 10.18 -15.21
CA ILE A 4 -6.57 10.15 -14.20
C ILE A 4 -7.92 10.33 -14.91
N ASN A 5 -8.04 11.28 -15.82
CA ASN A 5 -9.29 11.51 -16.55
C ASN A 5 -9.69 10.30 -17.40
N GLU A 6 -8.73 9.65 -18.03
CA GLU A 6 -8.98 8.43 -18.80
C GLU A 6 -9.42 7.29 -17.88
N LEU A 7 -8.81 7.17 -16.71
CA LEU A 7 -9.18 6.16 -15.74
C LEU A 7 -10.58 6.39 -15.16
N ILE A 8 -10.98 7.65 -14.97
CA ILE A 8 -12.35 7.99 -14.57
C ILE A 8 -13.36 7.54 -15.64
N LYS A 9 -13.07 7.79 -16.92
CA LYS A 9 -13.92 7.32 -18.01
C LYS A 9 -14.03 5.80 -18.04
N PHE A 10 -12.92 5.11 -17.86
CA PHE A 10 -12.89 3.65 -17.77
C PHE A 10 -13.74 3.15 -16.60
N THR A 11 -13.63 3.80 -15.45
CA THR A 11 -14.40 3.47 -14.25
C THR A 11 -15.90 3.61 -14.51
N ASN A 12 -16.32 4.71 -15.15
CA ASN A 12 -17.70 4.91 -15.54
C ASN A 12 -18.21 3.84 -16.50
N ASN A 13 -17.43 3.54 -17.53
CA ASN A 13 -17.83 2.59 -18.58
C ASN A 13 -17.96 1.16 -18.06
N ARG A 14 -17.15 0.78 -17.10
CA ARG A 14 -17.11 -0.58 -16.53
C ARG A 14 -17.85 -0.69 -15.20
N ASN A 15 -18.39 0.40 -14.69
CA ASN A 15 -19.08 0.47 -13.40
C ASN A 15 -18.18 -0.05 -12.27
N LEU A 16 -16.97 0.50 -12.17
CA LEU A 16 -15.99 0.10 -11.17
C LEU A 16 -15.99 0.99 -9.92
N TRP A 17 -17.03 1.79 -9.74
CA TRP A 17 -17.18 2.62 -8.54
C TRP A 17 -17.50 1.75 -7.32
N VAL A 18 -16.78 2.00 -6.23
CA VAL A 18 -17.05 1.40 -4.94
C VAL A 18 -17.97 2.35 -4.16
N ASN A 19 -19.09 1.82 -3.68
CA ASN A 19 -19.99 2.59 -2.84
C ASN A 19 -19.52 2.50 -1.38
N LEU A 20 -18.74 3.48 -0.96
CA LEU A 20 -18.15 3.52 0.40
C LEU A 20 -19.21 3.61 1.48
N SER A 21 -20.39 4.20 1.19
CA SER A 21 -21.46 4.33 2.18
C SER A 21 -22.08 2.99 2.58
N ARG A 22 -21.88 1.94 1.78
CA ARG A 22 -22.32 0.57 2.11
C ARG A 22 -21.35 -0.17 3.02
N LEU A 23 -20.16 0.39 3.25
CA LEU A 23 -19.15 -0.19 4.11
C LEU A 23 -19.19 0.50 5.47
N THR A 24 -19.01 -0.27 6.53
CA THR A 24 -18.88 0.29 7.87
C THR A 24 -17.41 0.63 8.11
N LEU A 25 -17.03 1.87 7.79
CA LEU A 25 -15.64 2.31 7.85
C LEU A 25 -15.37 3.16 9.07
N THR A 26 -14.30 2.83 9.80
CA THR A 26 -13.80 3.64 10.90
C THR A 26 -12.46 4.24 10.47
N TYR A 27 -12.38 5.57 10.51
CA TYR A 27 -11.15 6.28 10.14
C TYR A 27 -10.00 5.87 11.05
N MET A 28 -8.84 5.59 10.47
CA MET A 28 -7.63 5.22 11.20
C MET A 28 -6.52 6.25 11.05
N ASP A 29 -6.22 6.68 9.82
CA ASP A 29 -5.09 7.52 9.53
C ASP A 29 -5.19 8.17 8.16
N LYS A 30 -4.36 9.19 7.94
CA LYS A 30 -4.25 9.87 6.65
C LYS A 30 -2.81 10.31 6.43
N GLY A 31 -2.25 9.91 5.29
CA GLY A 31 -0.95 10.40 4.80
C GLY A 31 -1.12 11.19 3.51
N GLY A 32 -0.01 11.48 2.84
CA GLY A 32 -0.04 12.21 1.57
C GLY A 32 -0.72 11.46 0.44
N GLU A 33 -0.66 10.14 0.48
CA GLU A 33 -1.16 9.27 -0.59
C GLU A 33 -2.46 8.55 -0.22
N ASN A 34 -2.62 8.14 1.03
CA ASN A 34 -3.72 7.27 1.47
C ASN A 34 -4.57 7.90 2.56
N GLU A 35 -5.89 7.68 2.47
CA GLU A 35 -6.78 7.69 3.63
C GLU A 35 -7.02 6.24 4.04
N VAL A 36 -6.89 5.94 5.32
CA VAL A 36 -6.90 4.58 5.84
C VAL A 36 -8.07 4.37 6.77
N PHE A 37 -8.84 3.31 6.54
CA PHE A 37 -10.02 2.96 7.33
C PHE A 37 -9.98 1.49 7.73
N HIS A 38 -10.58 1.17 8.88
CA HIS A 38 -10.86 -0.20 9.29
C HIS A 38 -12.30 -0.54 8.91
N ASP A 39 -12.54 -1.75 8.40
CA ASP A 39 -13.86 -2.16 7.96
C ASP A 39 -14.74 -2.76 9.07
N GLY A 40 -14.24 -2.75 10.31
CA GLY A 40 -14.94 -3.34 11.46
C GLY A 40 -14.87 -4.87 11.51
N LYS A 41 -14.14 -5.48 10.59
CA LYS A 41 -14.00 -6.95 10.47
C LYS A 41 -12.53 -7.33 10.46
N VAL A 42 -11.99 -7.67 9.29
CA VAL A 42 -10.64 -8.22 9.16
C VAL A 42 -9.77 -7.44 8.18
N SER A 43 -10.26 -6.33 7.67
CA SER A 43 -9.58 -5.62 6.59
C SER A 43 -9.36 -4.14 6.89
N VAL A 44 -8.31 -3.63 6.28
CA VAL A 44 -8.02 -2.20 6.18
C VAL A 44 -8.35 -1.78 4.75
N ILE A 45 -9.05 -0.66 4.62
CA ILE A 45 -9.41 -0.05 3.34
C ILE A 45 -8.55 1.19 3.16
N LYS A 46 -7.83 1.27 2.04
CA LYS A 46 -7.01 2.43 1.71
C LYS A 46 -7.53 3.10 0.45
N LEU A 47 -7.78 4.40 0.54
CA LEU A 47 -8.10 5.22 -0.62
C LEU A 47 -6.82 5.92 -1.07
N ASN A 48 -6.23 5.42 -2.16
CA ASN A 48 -4.97 5.92 -2.68
C ASN A 48 -5.22 6.94 -3.79
N ASN A 49 -4.72 8.16 -3.61
CA ASN A 49 -4.97 9.27 -4.53
C ASN A 49 -3.97 9.37 -5.69
N PHE A 50 -3.10 8.38 -5.88
CA PHE A 50 -2.08 8.34 -6.94
C PHE A 50 -0.99 9.40 -6.82
N GLU A 51 -0.90 10.12 -5.71
CA GLU A 51 0.06 11.23 -5.55
C GLU A 51 1.51 10.81 -5.81
N TYR A 52 1.89 9.61 -5.34
CA TYR A 52 3.27 9.13 -5.47
C TYR A 52 3.49 8.24 -6.69
N ALA A 53 2.54 8.17 -7.59
CA ALA A 53 2.70 7.42 -8.85
C ALA A 53 3.54 8.18 -9.88
N GLY A 54 3.76 9.49 -9.67
CA GLY A 54 4.45 10.34 -10.63
C GLY A 54 3.57 10.63 -11.84
N ASP A 55 4.18 10.74 -13.00
CA ASP A 55 3.48 11.09 -14.24
C ASP A 55 2.87 9.89 -14.95
N ASP A 56 3.12 8.67 -14.47
CA ASP A 56 2.68 7.44 -15.11
C ASP A 56 1.98 6.54 -14.09
N LEU A 57 0.65 6.37 -14.26
CA LEU A 57 -0.16 5.51 -13.40
C LEU A 57 0.22 4.03 -13.49
N GLU A 58 0.87 3.60 -14.56
CA GLU A 58 1.38 2.24 -14.65
C GLU A 58 2.32 1.93 -13.48
N ASN A 59 3.08 2.92 -13.01
CA ASN A 59 3.95 2.78 -11.85
C ASN A 59 3.17 2.39 -10.60
N PHE A 60 1.97 2.92 -10.42
CA PHE A 60 1.11 2.56 -9.30
C PHE A 60 0.74 1.07 -9.33
N PHE A 61 0.30 0.59 -10.49
CA PHE A 61 -0.12 -0.82 -10.62
C PHE A 61 1.07 -1.77 -10.48
N ILE A 62 2.22 -1.39 -11.01
CA ILE A 62 3.47 -2.15 -10.83
C ILE A 62 3.84 -2.24 -9.35
N ARG A 63 3.75 -1.13 -8.61
CA ARG A 63 4.04 -1.10 -7.18
C ARG A 63 3.14 -2.07 -6.40
N ILE A 64 1.85 -2.10 -6.71
CA ILE A 64 0.91 -3.03 -6.06
C ILE A 64 1.30 -4.49 -6.36
N THR A 65 1.60 -4.81 -7.61
CA THR A 65 2.01 -6.14 -8.03
C THR A 65 3.30 -6.58 -7.35
N VAL A 66 4.28 -5.69 -7.30
CA VAL A 66 5.59 -5.99 -6.70
C VAL A 66 5.48 -6.13 -5.18
N HIS A 67 4.68 -5.27 -4.53
CA HIS A 67 4.38 -5.41 -3.11
C HIS A 67 3.83 -6.81 -2.83
N ASN A 68 2.86 -7.25 -3.59
CA ASN A 68 2.22 -8.55 -3.38
C ASN A 68 3.19 -9.72 -3.59
N LYS A 69 4.20 -9.53 -4.46
CA LYS A 69 5.23 -10.53 -4.69
C LYS A 69 6.14 -10.69 -3.47
N PHE A 70 6.61 -9.58 -2.89
CA PHE A 70 7.59 -9.60 -1.80
C PHE A 70 6.97 -9.63 -0.41
N PHE A 71 5.78 -9.07 -0.26
CA PHE A 71 5.07 -8.96 1.02
C PHE A 71 3.73 -9.68 0.94
N SER A 72 3.77 -10.95 0.54
CA SER A 72 2.59 -11.75 0.22
C SER A 72 1.68 -12.07 1.41
N ASN A 73 2.16 -11.87 2.65
CA ASN A 73 1.34 -12.08 3.84
C ASN A 73 0.46 -10.89 4.19
N VAL A 74 0.63 -9.76 3.50
CA VAL A 74 -0.18 -8.56 3.67
C VAL A 74 -0.48 -7.94 2.29
N PRO A 75 -1.10 -8.71 1.38
CA PRO A 75 -1.29 -8.27 0.01
C PRO A 75 -2.33 -7.17 -0.10
N TYR A 76 -2.21 -6.37 -1.16
CA TYR A 76 -3.26 -5.45 -1.59
C TYR A 76 -4.17 -6.13 -2.60
N GLN A 77 -5.48 -5.91 -2.45
CA GLN A 77 -6.47 -6.21 -3.48
C GLN A 77 -7.14 -4.91 -3.89
N MET A 78 -7.09 -4.58 -5.17
CA MET A 78 -7.81 -3.41 -5.70
C MET A 78 -9.23 -3.83 -6.06
N ILE A 79 -10.23 -3.14 -5.48
CA ILE A 79 -11.64 -3.50 -5.67
C ILE A 79 -12.40 -2.47 -6.51
N GLY A 80 -11.76 -1.39 -6.88
CA GLY A 80 -12.37 -0.36 -7.72
C GLY A 80 -11.87 1.03 -7.37
N PHE A 81 -12.73 2.02 -7.56
CA PHE A 81 -12.37 3.42 -7.40
C PHE A 81 -13.42 4.18 -6.63
N ALA A 82 -13.03 5.29 -6.01
CA ALA A 82 -13.92 6.18 -5.29
C ALA A 82 -13.26 7.55 -5.12
N TYR A 83 -14.03 8.56 -4.73
CA TYR A 83 -13.47 9.84 -4.31
C TYR A 83 -13.23 9.83 -2.80
N ASN A 84 -12.13 10.41 -2.37
CA ASN A 84 -11.80 10.53 -0.95
C ASN A 84 -12.48 11.78 -0.34
N SER A 85 -12.17 12.06 0.94
CA SER A 85 -12.74 13.20 1.67
C SER A 85 -12.37 14.55 1.05
N GLU A 86 -11.29 14.61 0.29
CA GLU A 86 -10.83 15.82 -0.42
C GLU A 86 -11.33 15.86 -1.87
N GLN A 87 -12.27 15.00 -2.25
CA GLN A 87 -12.83 14.90 -3.59
C GLN A 87 -11.77 14.53 -4.65
N LYS A 88 -10.72 13.85 -4.26
CA LYS A 88 -9.72 13.31 -5.19
C LYS A 88 -10.10 11.91 -5.61
N PHE A 89 -9.91 11.61 -6.87
CA PHE A 89 -10.12 10.28 -7.43
C PHE A 89 -9.06 9.31 -6.88
N CYS A 90 -9.51 8.17 -6.35
CA CYS A 90 -8.63 7.21 -5.67
C CYS A 90 -8.88 5.79 -6.14
N ALA A 91 -7.84 4.97 -6.10
CA ALA A 91 -8.00 3.51 -6.07
C ALA A 91 -8.46 3.09 -4.68
N VAL A 92 -9.36 2.13 -4.63
CA VAL A 92 -9.80 1.51 -3.37
C VAL A 92 -9.06 0.19 -3.21
N LEU A 93 -8.21 0.14 -2.19
CA LEU A 93 -7.38 -1.03 -1.90
C LEU A 93 -7.84 -1.68 -0.60
N ILE A 94 -7.87 -3.00 -0.59
CA ILE A 94 -8.11 -3.79 0.63
C ILE A 94 -6.81 -4.49 1.01
N GLN A 95 -6.52 -4.49 2.30
CA GLN A 95 -5.36 -5.15 2.88
C GLN A 95 -5.79 -5.82 4.19
N PRO A 96 -5.26 -7.01 4.55
CA PRO A 96 -5.61 -7.62 5.82
C PRO A 96 -5.26 -6.70 7.00
N TYR A 97 -6.15 -6.65 8.01
CA TYR A 97 -5.84 -6.00 9.27
C TYR A 97 -4.96 -6.93 10.09
N ILE A 98 -3.79 -6.44 10.50
CA ILE A 98 -2.80 -7.25 11.20
C ILE A 98 -2.90 -7.01 12.69
N LEU A 99 -3.11 -8.09 13.46
CA LEU A 99 -3.01 -8.06 14.91
C LEU A 99 -1.52 -8.03 15.26
N ALA A 100 -1.06 -6.88 15.68
CA ALA A 100 0.35 -6.65 15.95
C ALA A 100 0.61 -6.67 17.44
N GLU A 101 1.74 -7.26 17.84
CA GLU A 101 2.26 -7.17 19.19
C GLU A 101 2.95 -5.83 19.41
N ARG A 102 3.67 -5.36 18.39
CA ARG A 102 4.42 -4.09 18.39
C ARG A 102 4.86 -3.74 16.97
N GLU A 103 5.51 -2.61 16.81
CA GLU A 103 6.26 -2.32 15.59
C GLU A 103 7.51 -3.20 15.53
N ALA A 104 7.96 -3.53 14.34
CA ALA A 104 9.23 -4.21 14.13
C ALA A 104 10.39 -3.27 14.46
N THR A 105 11.52 -3.81 14.86
CA THR A 105 12.76 -3.04 15.06
C THR A 105 13.50 -2.88 13.73
N GLU A 106 14.39 -1.88 13.67
CA GLU A 106 15.25 -1.70 12.50
C GLU A 106 16.07 -2.97 12.20
N ASP A 107 16.59 -3.64 13.22
CA ASP A 107 17.38 -4.86 13.05
C ASP A 107 16.54 -6.01 12.49
N GLU A 108 15.29 -6.15 12.95
CA GLU A 108 14.38 -7.16 12.43
C GLU A 108 14.06 -6.92 10.96
N ILE A 109 13.80 -5.67 10.60
CA ILE A 109 13.54 -5.28 9.21
C ILE A 109 14.76 -5.56 8.34
N ALA A 110 15.95 -5.17 8.80
CA ALA A 110 17.18 -5.39 8.07
C ALA A 110 17.44 -6.89 7.81
N ALA A 111 17.25 -7.72 8.83
CA ALA A 111 17.42 -9.16 8.69
C ALA A 111 16.44 -9.76 7.67
N TYR A 112 15.19 -9.32 7.71
CA TYR A 112 14.16 -9.76 6.78
C TYR A 112 14.49 -9.36 5.33
N MET A 113 14.85 -8.10 5.12
CA MET A 113 15.16 -7.58 3.79
C MET A 113 16.42 -8.25 3.21
N GLN A 114 17.43 -8.49 4.03
CA GLN A 114 18.64 -9.19 3.61
C GLN A 114 18.34 -10.64 3.23
N ALA A 115 17.46 -11.30 3.97
CA ALA A 115 17.03 -12.66 3.63
C ALA A 115 16.29 -12.72 2.29
N LEU A 116 15.62 -11.64 1.89
CA LEU A 116 14.99 -11.52 0.56
C LEU A 116 15.98 -11.15 -0.54
N GLY A 117 17.24 -10.91 -0.23
CA GLY A 117 18.26 -10.56 -1.20
C GLY A 117 18.44 -9.07 -1.45
N PHE A 118 17.86 -8.23 -0.60
CA PHE A 118 18.03 -6.78 -0.70
C PHE A 118 19.28 -6.31 0.06
N LYS A 119 19.87 -5.22 -0.42
CA LYS A 119 20.97 -4.52 0.24
C LYS A 119 20.46 -3.23 0.84
N MET A 120 20.93 -2.91 2.05
CA MET A 120 20.58 -1.68 2.72
C MET A 120 21.31 -0.48 2.13
N ASP A 121 20.59 0.57 1.79
CA ASP A 121 21.14 1.86 1.39
C ASP A 121 21.08 2.86 2.55
N TYR A 122 20.02 2.77 3.33
CA TYR A 122 19.79 3.57 4.51
C TYR A 122 18.92 2.74 5.46
N TYR A 123 18.69 3.19 6.69
CA TYR A 123 17.98 2.37 7.68
C TYR A 123 16.59 1.92 7.21
N ASP A 124 15.93 2.70 6.36
CA ASP A 124 14.60 2.42 5.84
C ASP A 124 14.56 2.27 4.31
N GLU A 125 15.71 2.19 3.66
CA GLU A 125 15.81 2.09 2.20
C GLU A 125 16.70 0.91 1.81
N TYR A 126 16.24 0.16 0.81
CA TYR A 126 16.92 -1.04 0.31
C TYR A 126 16.84 -1.11 -1.20
N HIS A 127 17.70 -1.91 -1.80
CA HIS A 127 17.63 -2.19 -3.24
C HIS A 127 18.11 -3.62 -3.54
N ASN A 128 17.72 -4.11 -4.71
CA ASN A 128 18.36 -5.23 -5.38
C ASN A 128 18.58 -4.85 -6.85
N GLU A 129 18.82 -5.84 -7.74
CA GLU A 129 19.04 -5.54 -9.16
C GLU A 129 17.86 -4.84 -9.83
N ASP A 130 16.65 -5.19 -9.45
CA ASP A 130 15.42 -4.81 -10.16
C ASP A 130 14.58 -3.79 -9.42
N TYR A 131 14.69 -3.70 -8.09
CA TYR A 131 13.74 -2.94 -7.25
C TYR A 131 14.43 -2.04 -6.25
N GLU A 132 13.72 -0.97 -5.90
CA GLU A 132 14.07 -0.08 -4.78
C GLU A 132 12.93 -0.10 -3.77
N VAL A 133 13.29 -0.11 -2.48
CA VAL A 133 12.34 -0.15 -1.35
C VAL A 133 12.55 1.09 -0.51
N PHE A 134 11.46 1.78 -0.20
CA PHE A 134 11.44 2.99 0.62
C PHE A 134 10.47 2.85 1.77
N ASP A 135 10.68 3.61 2.81
CA ASP A 135 9.81 3.66 3.99
C ASP A 135 9.67 2.30 4.71
N ALA A 136 10.71 1.46 4.63
CA ALA A 136 10.77 0.23 5.41
C ALA A 136 11.21 0.55 6.86
N ALA A 137 10.50 1.46 7.49
CA ALA A 137 10.77 1.94 8.84
C ALA A 137 9.87 1.24 9.87
N PRO A 138 10.24 1.22 11.15
CA PRO A 138 9.45 0.56 12.19
C PRO A 138 7.97 0.94 12.24
N ASN A 139 7.63 2.20 11.96
CA ASN A 139 6.22 2.64 11.96
C ASN A 139 5.40 2.06 10.80
N ASN A 140 6.05 1.47 9.81
CA ASN A 140 5.40 0.88 8.63
C ASN A 140 5.49 -0.64 8.59
N VAL A 141 6.12 -1.25 9.58
CA VAL A 141 6.32 -2.71 9.64
C VAL A 141 5.90 -3.23 11.00
N LEU A 142 4.91 -4.11 11.00
CA LEU A 142 4.35 -4.66 12.23
C LEU A 142 5.00 -6.01 12.55
N TYR A 143 5.26 -6.22 13.85
CA TYR A 143 5.59 -7.54 14.37
C TYR A 143 4.29 -8.17 14.85
N GLY A 144 3.79 -9.14 14.08
CA GLY A 144 2.51 -9.77 14.34
C GLY A 144 2.54 -10.67 15.58
N ILE A 145 1.37 -10.96 16.12
CA ILE A 145 1.25 -11.90 17.25
C ILE A 145 1.71 -13.31 16.89
N ASP A 146 1.79 -13.63 15.60
CA ASP A 146 2.31 -14.88 15.06
C ASP A 146 3.84 -14.89 14.88
N GLY A 147 4.52 -13.81 15.22
CA GLY A 147 5.97 -13.68 15.10
C GLY A 147 6.46 -13.31 13.70
N ASN A 148 5.58 -13.04 12.75
CA ASN A 148 5.94 -12.63 11.39
C ASN A 148 5.98 -11.11 11.26
N LEU A 149 6.79 -10.62 10.31
CA LEU A 149 6.81 -9.21 9.95
C LEU A 149 5.79 -8.94 8.85
N TYR A 150 5.08 -7.81 8.97
CA TYR A 150 4.06 -7.37 8.02
C TYR A 150 4.35 -5.95 7.57
N PHE A 151 4.70 -5.80 6.30
CA PHE A 151 5.06 -4.52 5.70
C PHE A 151 3.80 -3.83 5.19
N ILE A 152 3.14 -3.07 6.06
CA ILE A 152 1.80 -2.53 5.79
C ILE A 152 1.80 -1.25 4.97
N ASP A 153 2.89 -0.49 4.97
CA ASP A 153 2.94 0.81 4.29
C ASP A 153 4.34 1.10 3.75
N THR A 154 4.99 0.10 3.21
CA THR A 154 6.32 0.20 2.63
C THR A 154 6.18 0.33 1.12
N GLN A 155 6.97 1.20 0.51
CA GLN A 155 6.94 1.43 -0.93
C GLN A 155 8.01 0.61 -1.61
N ILE A 156 7.62 -0.10 -2.67
CA ILE A 156 8.54 -0.86 -3.50
C ILE A 156 8.23 -0.55 -4.97
N ARG A 157 9.27 -0.28 -5.74
CA ARG A 157 9.12 0.12 -7.15
C ARG A 157 10.26 -0.42 -7.99
N LEU A 158 10.09 -0.36 -9.32
CA LEU A 158 11.16 -0.69 -10.24
C LEU A 158 12.33 0.26 -10.05
N LYS A 159 13.52 -0.28 -10.11
CA LYS A 159 14.74 0.49 -10.02
C LYS A 159 14.91 1.32 -11.29
N SER A 160 15.17 2.59 -11.13
CA SER A 160 15.38 3.51 -12.24
C SER A 160 16.77 3.42 -12.86
#